data_e780afd3eedd1a64b4e59ca6726aaf9b
#
_entry.id   e780afd3eedd1a64b4e59ca6726aaf9b
#
_cell.length_a   1.000
_cell.length_b   1.000
_cell.length_c   1.000
_cell.angle_alpha   90.00
_cell.angle_beta   90.00
_cell.angle_gamma   90.00
#
_symmetry.space_group_name_H-M   'P 1'
#
loop_
_entity.id
_entity.type
_entity.pdbx_description
1 polymer ?
#
loop_
_entity_poly.entity_id
_entity_poly.type
_entity_poly.pdbx_seq_one_letter_code
_entity_poly.pdbx_strand_id
1 'polypeptide(L)'
;MAIAAATEEADSADALSDYVFHESGLNLDALASVAERIIEQTVGDEDGDDDGELSPESPLGMRRLNPLLDDEDVLTPEVQQNLRDLLAQFDDEQMDALARALDNYNVAHASNNDEGSDGSDGEDISGEDLYRDYTGRIDIDTGSTIPDLSVYDEDVDRNSYQVEKPTAEDYAALAAVEAELDTRWGERKIAPDLARMEKLMDILGHPEQSAPVIQVAGTNGKTSTSRMIDALLRAMGQRVGRMTSPHLQLATERISVDGAPISPRRYVEVWEDIKPFVEMVDEWSISQGGPRMTKFEVLTAMAYSCFADTPVDVVVAEVGMGGRWDATSVAHAEVAVVCPIGMDHMDYLGDTIEKIASEKAGIIKPTVGENTPHNPHGTVAVISHQDPAALHVLLEQAVDAQAVVARQGIEFEVSSCAPAVGGQVISIQGLSGTYEDIFLPLYGEHQAENAAVALAAVEAFYGAGTEKLLYDQAVHNGFQAVQSPGRLERVRNTPTILLDACHNPHGAKALAAALENYFAFNRLVGVVAILGDKDARGILETLEPVLDKVIVTTNNSPRALSVEELEEIARQVFDAEKVDSAPTLADAIALATVEAENIDENGVMSGAGVIVTGSVVTAGEARSLFRKDPA
;
A
#
# COMPACT_ATOMS: atom_id res chain seq x y z
N MET A 1 -8.06 -38.01 -15.21
CA MET A 1 -6.87 -37.42 -15.86
C MET A 1 -6.79 -35.92 -15.70
N ALA A 2 -7.88 -35.14 -15.73
CA ALA A 2 -7.87 -33.72 -15.40
C ALA A 2 -7.64 -33.48 -13.91
N ILE A 3 -8.25 -34.29 -13.04
CA ILE A 3 -8.08 -34.24 -11.58
C ILE A 3 -6.63 -34.55 -11.16
N ALA A 4 -5.99 -35.56 -11.81
CA ALA A 4 -4.60 -35.92 -11.53
C ALA A 4 -3.59 -34.84 -11.98
N ALA A 5 -3.93 -34.02 -12.98
CA ALA A 5 -3.09 -32.90 -13.40
C ALA A 5 -3.25 -31.67 -12.44
N ALA A 6 -4.46 -31.44 -11.91
CA ALA A 6 -4.70 -30.38 -10.95
C ALA A 6 -4.10 -30.66 -9.56
N THR A 7 -3.99 -31.95 -9.19
CA THR A 7 -3.41 -32.36 -7.90
C THR A 7 -1.87 -32.48 -7.92
N GLU A 8 -1.23 -32.57 -9.08
CA GLU A 8 0.23 -32.47 -9.19
C GLU A 8 0.74 -31.01 -9.17
N GLU A 9 -0.15 -30.02 -9.43
CA GLU A 9 0.18 -28.59 -9.39
C GLU A 9 -0.37 -27.88 -8.13
N ALA A 10 -1.24 -28.52 -7.33
CA ALA A 10 -1.91 -27.89 -6.18
C ALA A 10 -1.30 -28.35 -4.85
N ASP A 11 -0.21 -27.70 -4.45
CA ASP A 11 0.31 -27.78 -3.06
C ASP A 11 -0.42 -26.79 -2.11
N SER A 12 -1.51 -26.12 -2.53
CA SER A 12 -2.25 -25.17 -1.70
C SER A 12 -3.75 -25.48 -1.61
N ALA A 13 -4.31 -25.28 -0.42
CA ALA A 13 -5.74 -25.41 -0.12
C ALA A 13 -6.62 -24.51 -1.02
N ASP A 14 -6.09 -23.37 -1.49
CA ASP A 14 -6.79 -22.42 -2.34
C ASP A 14 -7.05 -22.97 -3.75
N ALA A 15 -6.12 -23.69 -4.34
CA ALA A 15 -6.29 -24.28 -5.68
C ALA A 15 -7.34 -25.41 -5.68
N LEU A 16 -7.48 -26.12 -4.58
CA LEU A 16 -8.52 -27.13 -4.39
C LEU A 16 -9.90 -26.49 -4.17
N SER A 17 -9.98 -25.38 -3.45
CA SER A 17 -11.18 -24.59 -3.26
C SER A 17 -11.70 -24.05 -4.60
N ASP A 18 -10.84 -23.47 -5.44
CA ASP A 18 -11.19 -22.96 -6.75
C ASP A 18 -11.65 -24.05 -7.73
N TYR A 19 -11.05 -25.26 -7.64
CA TYR A 19 -11.45 -26.40 -8.46
C TYR A 19 -12.85 -26.91 -8.10
N VAL A 20 -13.14 -27.06 -6.81
CA VAL A 20 -14.48 -27.47 -6.30
C VAL A 20 -15.53 -26.45 -6.73
N PHE A 21 -15.20 -25.18 -6.68
CA PHE A 21 -16.05 -24.07 -7.09
C PHE A 21 -16.39 -24.10 -8.59
N HIS A 22 -15.41 -24.35 -9.47
CA HIS A 22 -15.61 -24.32 -10.92
C HIS A 22 -16.46 -25.49 -11.44
N GLU A 23 -16.36 -26.67 -10.80
CA GLU A 23 -17.09 -27.86 -11.24
C GLU A 23 -18.47 -28.02 -10.58
N SER A 24 -18.69 -27.46 -9.37
CA SER A 24 -19.97 -27.57 -8.64
C SER A 24 -20.98 -26.47 -8.97
N GLY A 25 -20.54 -25.32 -9.51
CA GLY A 25 -21.38 -24.15 -9.79
C GLY A 25 -21.87 -23.40 -8.53
N LEU A 26 -21.33 -23.73 -7.34
CA LEU A 26 -21.62 -23.04 -6.07
C LEU A 26 -20.78 -21.73 -6.01
N ASN A 27 -21.35 -20.66 -5.48
CA ASN A 27 -20.58 -19.46 -5.21
C ASN A 27 -19.93 -19.54 -3.80
N LEU A 28 -18.83 -18.83 -3.59
CA LEU A 28 -18.09 -18.80 -2.31
C LEU A 28 -18.98 -18.41 -1.12
N ASP A 29 -19.95 -17.50 -1.33
CA ASP A 29 -20.88 -17.06 -0.29
C ASP A 29 -21.85 -18.18 0.12
N ALA A 30 -22.23 -19.06 -0.81
CA ALA A 30 -23.06 -20.23 -0.53
C ALA A 30 -22.27 -21.29 0.27
N LEU A 31 -21.00 -21.51 -0.07
CA LEU A 31 -20.10 -22.40 0.69
C LEU A 31 -19.82 -21.86 2.10
N ALA A 32 -19.61 -20.54 2.24
CA ALA A 32 -19.44 -19.90 3.54
C ALA A 32 -20.68 -20.01 4.41
N SER A 33 -21.85 -19.76 3.87
CA SER A 33 -23.15 -19.91 4.58
C SER A 33 -23.40 -21.36 5.03
N VAL A 34 -22.92 -22.33 4.26
CA VAL A 34 -22.94 -23.75 4.59
C VAL A 34 -21.96 -24.04 5.74
N ALA A 35 -20.76 -23.46 5.70
CA ALA A 35 -19.76 -23.61 6.74
C ALA A 35 -20.16 -22.94 8.07
N GLU A 36 -20.79 -21.76 8.05
CA GLU A 36 -21.32 -21.08 9.23
C GLU A 36 -22.36 -21.94 9.97
N ARG A 37 -23.26 -22.60 9.24
CA ARG A 37 -24.25 -23.49 9.86
C ARG A 37 -23.63 -24.77 10.43
N ILE A 38 -22.51 -25.28 9.89
CA ILE A 38 -21.76 -26.38 10.49
C ILE A 38 -21.26 -26.00 11.88
N ILE A 39 -20.72 -24.79 12.01
CA ILE A 39 -20.18 -24.31 13.29
C ILE A 39 -21.30 -24.09 14.29
N GLU A 40 -22.42 -23.48 13.91
CA GLU A 40 -23.57 -23.29 14.80
C GLU A 40 -24.16 -24.63 15.32
N GLN A 41 -24.18 -25.69 14.50
CA GLN A 41 -24.65 -27.01 14.91
C GLN A 41 -23.63 -27.79 15.73
N THR A 42 -22.32 -27.59 15.53
CA THR A 42 -21.27 -28.29 16.30
C THR A 42 -20.97 -27.64 17.65
N VAL A 43 -21.26 -26.35 17.84
CA VAL A 43 -21.10 -25.65 19.14
C VAL A 43 -22.35 -25.76 20.02
N GLY A 44 -23.51 -26.17 19.46
CA GLY A 44 -24.79 -26.23 20.15
C GLY A 44 -25.10 -27.55 20.88
N ASP A 45 -24.34 -28.64 20.70
CA ASP A 45 -24.65 -29.97 21.21
C ASP A 45 -23.57 -30.52 22.17
N GLU A 46 -23.18 -29.77 23.19
CA GLU A 46 -22.40 -30.31 24.32
C GLU A 46 -23.25 -30.81 25.53
N ASP A 47 -24.54 -31.09 25.34
CA ASP A 47 -25.33 -31.74 26.39
C ASP A 47 -26.24 -32.82 25.78
N GLY A 48 -25.73 -34.04 25.60
CA GLY A 48 -26.55 -35.18 25.20
C GLY A 48 -25.75 -36.47 25.02
N ASP A 49 -25.73 -37.31 26.07
CA ASP A 49 -25.31 -38.72 26.03
C ASP A 49 -26.07 -39.46 24.91
N ASP A 50 -25.42 -39.83 23.84
CA ASP A 50 -25.86 -40.94 22.99
C ASP A 50 -24.67 -41.69 22.40
N ASP A 51 -24.46 -42.94 22.96
CA ASP A 51 -23.45 -43.91 22.53
C ASP A 51 -23.82 -44.52 21.16
N GLY A 52 -23.62 -43.76 20.08
CA GLY A 52 -23.68 -44.25 18.71
C GLY A 52 -22.30 -44.62 18.19
N GLU A 53 -21.94 -45.91 18.19
CA GLU A 53 -20.71 -46.46 17.59
C GLU A 53 -20.59 -46.00 16.10
N LEU A 54 -19.76 -44.99 15.85
CA LEU A 54 -19.37 -44.57 14.54
C LEU A 54 -18.21 -45.45 14.02
N SER A 55 -18.36 -46.01 12.84
CA SER A 55 -17.36 -46.82 12.15
C SER A 55 -16.02 -46.08 12.02
N PRO A 56 -14.87 -46.72 12.35
CA PRO A 56 -13.55 -46.05 12.38
C PRO A 56 -12.93 -45.72 11.02
N GLU A 57 -13.64 -45.92 9.90
CA GLU A 57 -13.04 -45.93 8.57
C GLU A 57 -13.38 -44.72 7.69
N SER A 58 -14.01 -43.65 8.19
CA SER A 58 -14.30 -42.44 7.37
C SER A 58 -13.32 -41.33 7.68
N PRO A 59 -12.79 -40.61 6.64
CA PRO A 59 -11.95 -39.44 6.81
C PRO A 59 -12.62 -38.33 7.62
N LEU A 60 -11.87 -37.60 8.42
CA LEU A 60 -12.38 -36.53 9.31
C LEU A 60 -13.19 -35.47 8.52
N GLY A 61 -12.78 -35.15 7.29
CA GLY A 61 -13.46 -34.20 6.40
C GLY A 61 -14.86 -34.67 5.97
N MET A 62 -15.04 -35.97 5.66
CA MET A 62 -16.35 -36.51 5.27
C MET A 62 -17.34 -36.55 6.46
N ARG A 63 -16.85 -36.70 7.70
CA ARG A 63 -17.71 -36.68 8.90
C ARG A 63 -18.28 -35.28 9.18
N ARG A 64 -17.58 -34.21 8.80
CA ARG A 64 -18.02 -32.80 8.98
C ARG A 64 -18.98 -32.34 7.87
N LEU A 65 -18.85 -32.85 6.65
CA LEU A 65 -19.64 -32.43 5.51
C LEU A 65 -20.95 -33.22 5.29
N ASN A 66 -21.02 -34.47 5.78
CA ASN A 66 -22.19 -35.34 5.58
C ASN A 66 -23.54 -34.78 6.08
N PRO A 67 -23.63 -34.13 7.26
CA PRO A 67 -24.92 -33.62 7.74
C PRO A 67 -25.49 -32.52 6.85
N LEU A 68 -24.65 -31.79 6.12
CA LEU A 68 -25.07 -30.66 5.28
C LEU A 68 -25.41 -31.06 3.86
N LEU A 69 -24.85 -32.17 3.39
CA LEU A 69 -25.21 -32.73 2.11
C LEU A 69 -26.67 -33.25 2.08
N ASP A 70 -27.30 -33.40 3.25
CA ASP A 70 -28.65 -33.89 3.38
C ASP A 70 -29.69 -32.79 3.70
N ASP A 71 -29.28 -31.52 3.84
CA ASP A 71 -30.15 -30.38 4.12
C ASP A 71 -30.81 -29.85 2.85
N GLU A 72 -32.09 -30.22 2.59
CA GLU A 72 -32.89 -29.84 1.44
C GLU A 72 -33.26 -28.34 1.44
N ASP A 73 -33.16 -27.66 2.56
CA ASP A 73 -33.50 -26.23 2.69
C ASP A 73 -32.37 -25.31 2.22
N VAL A 74 -31.12 -25.83 2.15
CA VAL A 74 -29.93 -25.07 1.79
C VAL A 74 -29.45 -25.35 0.36
N LEU A 75 -29.53 -26.61 -0.09
CA LEU A 75 -29.04 -27.03 -1.40
C LEU A 75 -30.13 -27.79 -2.16
N THR A 76 -30.25 -27.50 -3.46
CA THR A 76 -31.16 -28.28 -4.31
C THR A 76 -30.68 -29.75 -4.44
N PRO A 77 -31.58 -30.73 -4.59
CA PRO A 77 -31.18 -32.14 -4.72
C PRO A 77 -30.17 -32.43 -5.82
N GLU A 78 -30.19 -31.66 -6.89
CA GLU A 78 -29.24 -31.77 -8.01
C GLU A 78 -27.83 -31.30 -7.58
N VAL A 79 -27.74 -30.21 -6.84
CA VAL A 79 -26.48 -29.65 -6.34
C VAL A 79 -25.90 -30.57 -5.25
N GLN A 80 -26.73 -31.12 -4.38
CA GLN A 80 -26.32 -32.10 -3.36
C GLN A 80 -25.69 -33.34 -4.01
N GLN A 81 -26.32 -33.87 -5.08
CA GLN A 81 -25.81 -35.06 -5.76
C GLN A 81 -24.48 -34.76 -6.48
N ASN A 82 -24.37 -33.61 -7.17
CA ASN A 82 -23.15 -33.21 -7.86
C ASN A 82 -21.99 -33.03 -6.86
N LEU A 83 -22.27 -32.46 -5.69
CA LEU A 83 -21.26 -32.25 -4.64
C LEU A 83 -20.81 -33.59 -4.02
N ARG A 84 -21.73 -34.54 -3.79
CA ARG A 84 -21.35 -35.89 -3.34
C ARG A 84 -20.50 -36.62 -4.36
N ASP A 85 -20.87 -36.55 -5.64
CA ASP A 85 -20.15 -37.20 -6.73
C ASP A 85 -18.73 -36.60 -6.91
N LEU A 86 -18.58 -35.29 -6.64
CA LEU A 86 -17.31 -34.59 -6.67
C LEU A 86 -16.43 -34.98 -5.47
N LEU A 87 -16.97 -34.91 -4.24
CA LEU A 87 -16.24 -35.24 -3.01
C LEU A 87 -15.81 -36.72 -2.95
N ALA A 88 -16.57 -37.61 -3.59
CA ALA A 88 -16.21 -39.04 -3.72
C ALA A 88 -14.96 -39.29 -4.58
N GLN A 89 -14.47 -38.29 -5.30
CA GLN A 89 -13.26 -38.39 -6.15
C GLN A 89 -12.00 -37.94 -5.39
N PHE A 90 -12.14 -37.33 -4.20
CA PHE A 90 -11.01 -36.88 -3.38
C PHE A 90 -10.49 -38.03 -2.48
N ASP A 91 -9.17 -38.08 -2.31
CA ASP A 91 -8.53 -38.94 -1.34
C ASP A 91 -8.54 -38.29 0.08
N ASP A 92 -8.06 -39.03 1.08
CA ASP A 92 -8.09 -38.60 2.49
C ASP A 92 -7.27 -37.32 2.73
N GLU A 93 -6.15 -37.12 2.00
CA GLU A 93 -5.28 -35.97 2.15
C GLU A 93 -5.91 -34.70 1.52
N GLN A 94 -6.59 -34.85 0.40
CA GLN A 94 -7.33 -33.79 -0.28
C GLN A 94 -8.57 -33.36 0.54
N MET A 95 -9.25 -34.31 1.19
CA MET A 95 -10.38 -34.01 2.08
C MET A 95 -9.94 -33.24 3.33
N ASP A 96 -8.78 -33.58 3.88
CA ASP A 96 -8.21 -32.85 5.02
C ASP A 96 -7.72 -31.44 4.62
N ALA A 97 -7.23 -31.27 3.40
CA ALA A 97 -6.86 -29.96 2.87
C ALA A 97 -8.08 -29.06 2.65
N LEU A 98 -9.17 -29.62 2.10
CA LEU A 98 -10.44 -28.91 1.92
C LEU A 98 -11.05 -28.47 3.27
N ALA A 99 -11.02 -29.33 4.27
CA ALA A 99 -11.50 -28.99 5.62
C ALA A 99 -10.70 -27.83 6.25
N ARG A 100 -9.38 -27.82 6.09
CA ARG A 100 -8.52 -26.71 6.56
C ARG A 100 -8.79 -25.41 5.81
N ALA A 101 -9.06 -25.46 4.51
CA ALA A 101 -9.40 -24.28 3.72
C ALA A 101 -10.72 -23.65 4.17
N LEU A 102 -11.73 -24.47 4.46
CA LEU A 102 -13.02 -24.00 4.99
C LEU A 102 -12.88 -23.42 6.41
N ASP A 103 -12.07 -24.03 7.29
CA ASP A 103 -11.78 -23.50 8.63
C ASP A 103 -11.09 -22.11 8.55
N ASN A 104 -10.14 -21.93 7.63
CA ASN A 104 -9.44 -20.65 7.43
C ASN A 104 -10.35 -19.55 6.83
N TYR A 105 -11.25 -19.91 5.93
CA TYR A 105 -12.23 -18.98 5.36
C TYR A 105 -13.18 -18.42 6.43
N ASN A 106 -13.62 -19.26 7.35
CA ASN A 106 -14.52 -18.87 8.43
C ASN A 106 -13.87 -17.95 9.46
N VAL A 107 -12.60 -18.17 9.78
CA VAL A 107 -11.83 -17.27 10.68
C VAL A 107 -11.70 -15.87 10.06
N ALA A 108 -11.54 -15.76 8.72
CA ALA A 108 -11.43 -14.48 8.03
C ALA A 108 -12.78 -13.70 7.95
N HIS A 109 -13.92 -14.37 8.07
CA HIS A 109 -15.26 -13.76 7.90
C HIS A 109 -16.03 -13.58 9.22
N ALA A 110 -15.68 -14.30 10.29
CA ALA A 110 -16.28 -14.16 11.62
C ALA A 110 -16.03 -12.79 12.28
N SER A 111 -15.07 -12.02 11.78
CA SER A 111 -14.76 -10.67 12.29
C SER A 111 -15.70 -9.56 11.82
N ASN A 112 -16.70 -9.84 10.97
CA ASN A 112 -17.54 -8.80 10.37
C ASN A 112 -19.01 -8.78 10.84
N ASN A 113 -19.45 -9.68 11.74
CA ASN A 113 -20.84 -9.75 12.19
C ASN A 113 -20.95 -9.82 13.71
N ASP A 114 -20.68 -8.73 14.42
CA ASP A 114 -21.12 -8.58 15.80
C ASP A 114 -21.82 -7.23 16.01
N GLU A 115 -23.11 -7.21 15.74
CA GLU A 115 -24.06 -6.24 16.34
C GLU A 115 -25.17 -7.02 17.05
N GLY A 116 -25.01 -7.14 18.37
CA GLY A 116 -26.13 -7.20 19.33
C GLY A 116 -26.60 -8.56 19.81
N SER A 117 -26.15 -8.98 21.00
CA SER A 117 -27.08 -9.34 22.09
C SER A 117 -26.34 -9.58 23.41
N ASP A 118 -27.00 -9.12 24.48
CA ASP A 118 -26.65 -9.05 25.88
C ASP A 118 -26.60 -10.43 26.57
N GLY A 119 -25.53 -10.65 27.40
CA GLY A 119 -25.56 -11.36 28.67
C GLY A 119 -25.53 -12.87 28.73
N SER A 120 -24.35 -13.44 29.02
CA SER A 120 -24.14 -14.35 30.21
C SER A 120 -22.76 -15.00 30.17
N ASP A 121 -22.20 -15.18 31.37
CA ASP A 121 -20.87 -15.67 31.70
C ASP A 121 -20.49 -17.01 31.04
N GLY A 122 -19.45 -17.01 30.21
CA GLY A 122 -18.69 -18.15 29.73
C GLY A 122 -17.26 -17.69 29.47
N GLU A 123 -16.27 -18.39 30.00
CA GLU A 123 -14.85 -18.05 29.79
C GLU A 123 -14.51 -18.18 28.31
N ASP A 124 -14.57 -17.04 27.61
CA ASP A 124 -14.10 -16.88 26.25
C ASP A 124 -12.56 -17.00 26.21
N ILE A 125 -12.07 -17.99 25.47
CA ILE A 125 -10.68 -17.96 24.97
C ILE A 125 -10.65 -16.86 23.92
N SER A 126 -10.29 -15.63 24.32
CA SER A 126 -10.23 -14.48 23.43
C SER A 126 -9.10 -14.66 22.42
N GLY A 127 -9.27 -14.06 21.22
CA GLY A 127 -8.23 -14.00 20.19
C GLY A 127 -6.89 -13.41 20.66
N GLU A 128 -6.86 -12.80 21.86
CA GLU A 128 -5.66 -12.32 22.55
C GLU A 128 -4.72 -13.44 23.02
N ASP A 129 -5.24 -14.62 23.35
CA ASP A 129 -4.40 -15.76 23.76
C ASP A 129 -3.64 -16.36 22.56
N LEU A 130 -4.21 -16.30 21.35
CA LEU A 130 -3.52 -16.66 20.11
C LEU A 130 -2.41 -15.64 19.75
N TYR A 131 -2.63 -14.36 20.07
CA TYR A 131 -1.61 -13.30 19.83
C TYR A 131 -0.47 -13.38 20.87
N ARG A 132 -0.73 -13.82 22.09
CA ARG A 132 0.30 -14.01 23.13
C ARG A 132 1.27 -15.14 22.81
N ASP A 133 0.82 -16.22 22.18
CA ASP A 133 1.71 -17.34 21.80
C ASP A 133 2.59 -17.01 20.58
N TYR A 134 2.22 -16.01 19.75
CA TYR A 134 3.03 -15.57 18.60
C TYR A 134 4.10 -14.52 18.91
N THR A 135 4.08 -13.90 20.08
CA THR A 135 5.19 -13.09 20.58
C THR A 135 6.29 -13.93 21.22
N GLY A 136 6.45 -15.16 20.76
CA GLY A 136 7.55 -16.04 21.12
C GLY A 136 8.87 -15.31 20.91
N ARG A 137 9.60 -15.09 22.03
CA ARG A 137 10.94 -14.52 22.05
C ARG A 137 11.76 -15.10 20.89
N ILE A 138 12.21 -14.23 19.99
CA ILE A 138 13.27 -14.59 19.06
C ILE A 138 14.50 -14.78 19.94
N ASP A 139 14.83 -16.03 20.22
CA ASP A 139 16.04 -16.39 20.94
C ASP A 139 17.19 -16.25 19.94
N ILE A 140 17.63 -15.01 19.76
CA ILE A 140 18.84 -14.72 18.97
C ILE A 140 19.99 -15.08 19.89
N ASP A 141 20.57 -16.25 19.70
CA ASP A 141 21.78 -16.70 20.39
C ASP A 141 22.98 -15.89 19.90
N THR A 142 23.03 -14.63 20.29
CA THR A 142 24.14 -13.70 20.04
C THR A 142 25.01 -13.50 21.27
N GLY A 143 24.76 -14.21 22.38
CA GLY A 143 25.55 -14.10 23.60
C GLY A 143 25.48 -12.75 24.32
N SER A 144 24.60 -11.82 23.90
CA SER A 144 24.31 -10.59 24.61
C SER A 144 22.96 -10.67 25.30
N THR A 145 22.94 -10.41 26.60
CA THR A 145 21.74 -10.32 27.42
C THR A 145 20.85 -9.20 26.87
N ILE A 146 19.71 -9.59 26.26
CA ILE A 146 18.63 -8.66 26.00
C ILE A 146 18.09 -8.17 27.35
N PRO A 147 17.92 -6.86 27.58
CA PRO A 147 17.32 -6.36 28.80
C PRO A 147 15.95 -7.02 29.00
N ASP A 148 15.70 -7.51 30.20
CA ASP A 148 14.41 -8.07 30.57
C ASP A 148 13.34 -6.99 30.48
N LEU A 149 12.53 -7.01 29.42
CA LEU A 149 11.43 -6.09 29.17
C LEU A 149 10.22 -6.32 30.08
N SER A 150 10.31 -7.27 31.04
CA SER A 150 9.25 -7.52 32.02
C SER A 150 9.04 -6.39 33.04
N VAL A 151 9.81 -5.29 32.96
CA VAL A 151 9.70 -4.13 33.84
C VAL A 151 8.78 -3.04 33.27
N TYR A 152 8.32 -3.16 32.02
CA TYR A 152 7.30 -2.25 31.51
C TYR A 152 5.93 -2.71 31.97
N ASP A 153 5.33 -1.87 32.81
CA ASP A 153 4.05 -1.95 33.50
C ASP A 153 2.98 -2.68 32.66
N GLU A 154 2.47 -3.82 33.16
CA GLU A 154 1.41 -4.62 32.52
C GLU A 154 0.05 -3.90 32.50
N ASP A 155 -0.05 -2.67 33.03
CA ASP A 155 -1.29 -1.91 33.19
C ASP A 155 -1.53 -0.83 32.13
N VAL A 156 -0.77 -0.74 31.05
CA VAL A 156 -1.16 0.11 29.91
C VAL A 156 -2.14 -0.68 29.04
N ASP A 157 -3.41 -0.53 29.36
CA ASP A 157 -4.53 -1.00 28.56
C ASP A 157 -4.42 -0.49 27.10
N ARG A 158 -3.81 -1.31 26.23
CA ARG A 158 -3.67 -1.00 24.80
C ARG A 158 -5.02 -0.93 24.07
N ASN A 159 -6.09 -1.43 24.69
CA ASN A 159 -7.47 -1.39 24.20
C ASN A 159 -8.25 -0.14 24.62
N SER A 160 -7.69 0.76 25.44
CA SER A 160 -8.41 1.94 25.91
C SER A 160 -8.46 3.10 24.88
N TYR A 161 -7.73 3.04 23.77
CA TYR A 161 -7.93 3.93 22.64
C TYR A 161 -9.01 3.36 21.69
N GLN A 162 -10.25 3.33 22.12
CA GLN A 162 -11.36 3.40 21.17
C GLN A 162 -11.17 4.71 20.41
N VAL A 163 -10.63 4.62 19.20
CA VAL A 163 -10.51 5.78 18.32
C VAL A 163 -11.94 6.21 18.00
N GLU A 164 -12.44 7.21 18.73
CA GLU A 164 -13.75 7.80 18.47
C GLU A 164 -13.80 8.16 16.98
N LYS A 165 -14.83 7.68 16.28
CA LYS A 165 -15.02 8.02 14.86
C LYS A 165 -15.05 9.54 14.72
N PRO A 166 -14.30 10.11 13.75
CA PRO A 166 -14.25 11.55 13.56
C PRO A 166 -15.66 12.12 13.35
N THR A 167 -15.94 13.23 14.01
CA THR A 167 -17.23 13.93 13.92
C THR A 167 -17.23 14.94 12.76
N ALA A 168 -18.40 15.46 12.39
CA ALA A 168 -18.49 16.55 11.42
C ALA A 168 -17.73 17.82 11.89
N GLU A 169 -17.64 18.05 13.21
CA GLU A 169 -16.88 19.15 13.81
C GLU A 169 -15.38 18.96 13.62
N ASP A 170 -14.88 17.73 13.77
CA ASP A 170 -13.46 17.42 13.52
C ASP A 170 -13.08 17.67 12.05
N TYR A 171 -13.93 17.29 11.10
CA TYR A 171 -13.72 17.59 9.69
C TYR A 171 -13.81 19.08 9.37
N ALA A 172 -14.70 19.82 10.02
CA ALA A 172 -14.78 21.27 9.85
C ALA A 172 -13.54 21.98 10.43
N ALA A 173 -13.03 21.52 11.56
CA ALA A 173 -11.79 22.02 12.14
C ALA A 173 -10.57 21.72 11.25
N LEU A 174 -10.47 20.48 10.71
CA LEU A 174 -9.45 20.12 9.72
C LEU A 174 -9.50 21.05 8.51
N ALA A 175 -10.68 21.28 7.94
CA ALA A 175 -10.84 22.16 6.78
C ALA A 175 -10.41 23.61 7.08
N ALA A 176 -10.65 24.10 8.30
CA ALA A 176 -10.21 25.43 8.74
C ALA A 176 -8.69 25.52 8.84
N VAL A 177 -8.02 24.49 9.39
CA VAL A 177 -6.54 24.40 9.44
C VAL A 177 -5.96 24.34 8.03
N GLU A 178 -6.51 23.51 7.14
CA GLU A 178 -6.05 23.42 5.76
C GLU A 178 -6.20 24.75 5.02
N ALA A 179 -7.32 25.47 5.21
CA ALA A 179 -7.51 26.80 4.63
C ALA A 179 -6.50 27.83 5.16
N GLU A 180 -6.10 27.74 6.43
CA GLU A 180 -5.03 28.55 7.00
C GLU A 180 -3.66 28.21 6.38
N LEU A 181 -3.32 26.91 6.28
CA LEU A 181 -2.08 26.44 5.70
C LEU A 181 -1.98 26.77 4.20
N ASP A 182 -3.10 26.81 3.48
CA ASP A 182 -3.16 27.18 2.06
C ASP A 182 -2.83 28.66 1.80
N THR A 183 -2.81 29.50 2.83
CA THR A 183 -2.31 30.89 2.72
C THR A 183 -0.79 30.95 2.59
N ARG A 184 -0.07 29.88 2.92
CA ARG A 184 1.38 29.75 2.77
C ARG A 184 1.76 29.38 1.34
N TRP A 185 3.04 29.51 1.02
CA TRP A 185 3.51 28.99 -0.28
C TRP A 185 3.23 27.50 -0.38
N GLY A 186 2.48 27.14 -1.41
CA GLY A 186 2.22 25.72 -1.73
C GLY A 186 3.44 25.03 -2.33
N GLU A 187 3.29 23.75 -2.61
CA GLU A 187 4.38 22.83 -3.02
C GLU A 187 5.20 23.26 -4.25
N ARG A 188 4.70 24.20 -5.05
CA ARG A 188 5.41 24.73 -6.25
C ARG A 188 6.28 25.93 -5.99
N LYS A 189 6.04 26.68 -4.95
CA LYS A 189 6.84 27.84 -4.62
C LYS A 189 7.79 27.46 -3.51
N ILE A 190 8.92 26.92 -3.90
CA ILE A 190 9.95 26.46 -2.98
C ILE A 190 10.94 27.59 -2.63
N ALA A 191 11.47 27.51 -1.44
CA ALA A 191 12.67 28.22 -1.02
C ALA A 191 13.67 27.16 -0.60
N PRO A 192 14.59 26.76 -1.49
CA PRO A 192 15.48 25.60 -1.30
C PRO A 192 16.54 25.90 -0.22
N ASP A 193 16.10 25.90 1.03
CA ASP A 193 16.92 26.23 2.21
C ASP A 193 16.33 25.52 3.44
N LEU A 194 17.16 24.76 4.15
CA LEU A 194 16.77 24.04 5.36
C LEU A 194 16.80 24.92 6.63
N ALA A 195 17.34 26.13 6.58
CA ALA A 195 17.55 26.96 7.78
C ALA A 195 16.27 27.23 8.57
N ARG A 196 15.10 27.35 7.91
CA ARG A 196 13.81 27.51 8.59
C ARG A 196 13.39 26.23 9.32
N MET A 197 13.57 25.10 8.66
CA MET A 197 13.28 23.79 9.27
C MET A 197 14.23 23.48 10.42
N GLU A 198 15.54 23.67 10.23
CA GLU A 198 16.54 23.50 11.28
C GLU A 198 16.21 24.38 12.50
N LYS A 199 15.86 25.64 12.24
CA LYS A 199 15.46 26.57 13.30
C LYS A 199 14.21 26.13 14.05
N LEU A 200 13.22 25.59 13.35
CA LEU A 200 12.00 25.07 13.97
C LEU A 200 12.30 23.80 14.79
N MET A 201 13.09 22.89 14.26
CA MET A 201 13.48 21.67 14.96
C MET A 201 14.26 21.98 16.24
N ASP A 202 15.20 22.94 16.20
CA ASP A 202 15.90 23.45 17.40
C ASP A 202 14.91 23.93 18.49
N ILE A 203 13.91 24.71 18.10
CA ILE A 203 12.93 25.27 19.05
C ILE A 203 12.02 24.18 19.63
N LEU A 204 11.66 23.18 18.82
CA LEU A 204 10.80 22.06 19.21
C LEU A 204 11.58 20.97 19.98
N GLY A 205 12.90 21.08 20.13
CA GLY A 205 13.73 20.10 20.85
C GLY A 205 14.07 18.85 20.04
N HIS A 206 14.23 19.01 18.74
CA HIS A 206 14.67 17.97 17.78
C HIS A 206 13.71 16.77 17.65
N PRO A 207 12.42 16.95 17.35
CA PRO A 207 11.48 15.85 17.17
C PRO A 207 11.88 14.91 16.02
N GLU A 208 12.65 15.39 15.05
CA GLU A 208 13.19 14.60 13.92
C GLU A 208 14.24 13.56 14.33
N GLN A 209 14.70 13.63 15.59
CA GLN A 209 15.67 12.69 16.17
C GLN A 209 15.00 11.71 17.15
N SER A 210 13.69 11.73 17.30
CA SER A 210 12.95 10.90 18.25
C SER A 210 12.96 9.41 17.90
N ALA A 211 13.18 9.07 16.62
CA ALA A 211 13.28 7.71 16.11
C ALA A 211 14.21 7.65 14.89
N PRO A 212 14.80 6.49 14.57
CA PRO A 212 15.58 6.28 13.36
C PRO A 212 14.72 6.51 12.11
N VAL A 213 15.35 6.98 11.02
CA VAL A 213 14.64 7.39 9.80
C VAL A 213 15.09 6.56 8.59
N ILE A 214 14.12 6.05 7.83
CA ILE A 214 14.30 5.56 6.47
C ILE A 214 13.75 6.64 5.54
N GLN A 215 14.60 7.30 4.75
CA GLN A 215 14.19 8.38 3.86
C GLN A 215 14.10 7.88 2.41
N VAL A 216 12.99 8.21 1.72
CA VAL A 216 12.70 7.69 0.37
C VAL A 216 12.59 8.84 -0.63
N ALA A 217 13.56 8.93 -1.56
CA ALA A 217 13.55 9.87 -2.70
C ALA A 217 13.37 9.12 -4.03
N GLY A 218 13.18 9.86 -5.10
CA GLY A 218 13.01 9.34 -6.46
C GLY A 218 12.04 10.19 -7.29
N THR A 219 11.88 9.87 -8.56
CA THR A 219 10.83 10.49 -9.38
C THR A 219 9.53 9.70 -9.26
N ASN A 220 9.57 8.40 -9.49
CA ASN A 220 8.42 7.49 -9.37
C ASN A 220 8.69 6.40 -8.34
N GLY A 221 7.66 5.74 -7.84
CA GLY A 221 7.77 4.62 -6.91
C GLY A 221 7.82 5.01 -5.42
N LYS A 222 8.15 6.25 -5.06
CA LYS A 222 8.33 6.69 -3.67
C LYS A 222 7.22 6.23 -2.72
N THR A 223 5.98 6.62 -3.01
CA THR A 223 4.84 6.33 -2.12
C THR A 223 4.58 4.83 -1.98
N SER A 224 4.64 4.06 -3.09
CA SER A 224 4.48 2.60 -3.02
C SER A 224 5.59 1.95 -2.21
N THR A 225 6.85 2.35 -2.44
CA THR A 225 8.01 1.84 -1.68
C THR A 225 7.90 2.21 -0.19
N SER A 226 7.53 3.45 0.14
CA SER A 226 7.35 3.88 1.55
C SER A 226 6.24 3.07 2.25
N ARG A 227 5.14 2.76 1.55
CA ARG A 227 4.05 1.94 2.08
C ARG A 227 4.45 0.46 2.25
N MET A 228 5.27 -0.07 1.35
CA MET A 228 5.82 -1.43 1.47
C MET A 228 6.81 -1.52 2.65
N ILE A 229 7.69 -0.54 2.81
CA ILE A 229 8.61 -0.45 3.97
C ILE A 229 7.81 -0.38 5.27
N ASP A 230 6.81 0.49 5.35
CA ASP A 230 5.90 0.60 6.51
C ASP A 230 5.24 -0.75 6.83
N ALA A 231 4.66 -1.42 5.83
CA ALA A 231 3.98 -2.70 6.04
C ALA A 231 4.93 -3.82 6.50
N LEU A 232 6.14 -3.89 5.93
CA LEU A 232 7.16 -4.85 6.34
C LEU A 232 7.62 -4.61 7.79
N LEU A 233 7.92 -3.36 8.15
CA LEU A 233 8.34 -3.01 9.51
C LEU A 233 7.26 -3.33 10.53
N ARG A 234 5.99 -3.04 10.23
CA ARG A 234 4.86 -3.39 11.10
C ARG A 234 4.69 -4.90 11.25
N ALA A 235 4.84 -5.67 10.16
CA ALA A 235 4.82 -7.13 10.23
C ALA A 235 5.97 -7.72 11.08
N MET A 236 7.05 -6.95 11.27
CA MET A 236 8.16 -7.28 12.17
C MET A 236 7.97 -6.72 13.58
N GLY A 237 6.77 -6.21 13.89
CA GLY A 237 6.42 -5.75 15.23
C GLY A 237 6.85 -4.32 15.57
N GLN A 238 7.32 -3.53 14.58
CA GLN A 238 7.69 -2.14 14.81
C GLN A 238 6.45 -1.24 14.77
N ARG A 239 6.42 -0.22 15.61
CA ARG A 239 5.52 0.90 15.52
C ARG A 239 6.05 1.92 14.54
N VAL A 240 5.34 2.17 13.44
CA VAL A 240 5.87 2.93 12.31
C VAL A 240 5.16 4.27 12.16
N GLY A 241 5.95 5.35 12.13
CA GLY A 241 5.51 6.65 11.65
C GLY A 241 5.83 6.79 10.15
N ARG A 242 4.84 7.11 9.32
CA ARG A 242 5.08 7.34 7.89
C ARG A 242 4.56 8.69 7.45
N MET A 243 5.41 9.46 6.77
CA MET A 243 4.97 10.67 6.07
C MET A 243 5.05 10.45 4.55
N THR A 244 3.99 10.89 3.84
CA THR A 244 3.89 10.78 2.38
C THR A 244 3.36 12.07 1.76
N SER A 245 3.65 12.30 0.47
CA SER A 245 3.16 13.45 -0.26
C SER A 245 3.06 13.18 -1.77
N PRO A 246 2.05 13.77 -2.45
CA PRO A 246 0.88 14.45 -1.88
C PRO A 246 -0.15 13.44 -1.33
N HIS A 247 -1.20 13.93 -0.66
CA HIS A 247 -2.35 13.10 -0.30
C HIS A 247 -3.30 12.88 -1.49
N LEU A 248 -4.17 11.87 -1.40
CA LEU A 248 -5.21 11.58 -2.38
C LEU A 248 -6.51 12.32 -2.07
N GLN A 249 -7.03 12.19 -0.86
CA GLN A 249 -8.35 12.69 -0.45
C GLN A 249 -8.28 13.69 0.69
N LEU A 250 -7.57 13.37 1.77
CA LEU A 250 -7.47 14.21 2.97
C LEU A 250 -6.01 14.48 3.36
N ALA A 251 -5.75 15.66 3.89
CA ALA A 251 -4.42 16.05 4.37
C ALA A 251 -3.87 15.12 5.47
N THR A 252 -4.73 14.48 6.24
CA THR A 252 -4.37 13.51 7.28
C THR A 252 -3.60 12.31 6.73
N GLU A 253 -3.79 11.93 5.45
CA GLU A 253 -3.05 10.84 4.79
C GLU A 253 -1.54 11.09 4.73
N ARG A 254 -1.11 12.36 4.86
CA ARG A 254 0.30 12.72 4.84
C ARG A 254 1.06 12.27 6.07
N ILE A 255 0.36 12.01 7.17
CA ILE A 255 0.91 11.59 8.46
C ILE A 255 0.16 10.33 8.88
N SER A 256 0.85 9.21 8.89
CA SER A 256 0.28 7.92 9.27
C SER A 256 1.06 7.32 10.44
N VAL A 257 0.35 6.67 11.34
CA VAL A 257 0.93 5.87 12.43
C VAL A 257 0.33 4.48 12.35
N ASP A 258 1.18 3.45 12.43
CA ASP A 258 0.80 2.05 12.34
C ASP A 258 -0.06 1.73 11.09
N GLY A 259 0.29 2.35 9.94
CA GLY A 259 -0.33 2.12 8.64
C GLY A 259 -1.63 2.88 8.40
N ALA A 260 -2.19 3.60 9.38
CA ALA A 260 -3.40 4.38 9.26
C ALA A 260 -3.11 5.90 9.30
N PRO A 261 -3.84 6.73 8.50
CA PRO A 261 -3.79 8.17 8.63
C PRO A 261 -4.18 8.62 10.05
N ILE A 262 -3.53 9.66 10.56
CA ILE A 262 -3.96 10.26 11.84
C ILE A 262 -5.38 10.83 11.72
N SER A 263 -6.11 10.88 12.84
CA SER A 263 -7.47 11.43 12.84
C SER A 263 -7.48 12.93 12.53
N PRO A 264 -8.59 13.48 11.97
CA PRO A 264 -8.77 14.92 11.79
C PRO A 264 -8.53 15.72 13.08
N ARG A 265 -8.98 15.21 14.24
CA ARG A 265 -8.74 15.82 15.55
C ARG A 265 -7.25 15.89 15.86
N ARG A 266 -6.53 14.74 15.68
CA ARG A 266 -5.08 14.70 15.94
C ARG A 266 -4.29 15.64 15.03
N TYR A 267 -4.70 15.77 13.78
CA TYR A 267 -4.09 16.71 12.83
C TYR A 267 -4.22 18.17 13.32
N VAL A 268 -5.41 18.54 13.80
CA VAL A 268 -5.67 19.88 14.35
C VAL A 268 -4.85 20.13 15.62
N GLU A 269 -4.84 19.17 16.56
CA GLU A 269 -4.06 19.25 17.79
C GLU A 269 -2.58 19.50 17.49
N VAL A 270 -1.97 18.68 16.64
CA VAL A 270 -0.54 18.83 16.27
C VAL A 270 -0.27 20.20 15.65
N TRP A 271 -1.18 20.70 14.79
CA TRP A 271 -1.02 22.05 14.25
C TRP A 271 -1.06 23.13 15.34
N GLU A 272 -2.05 23.08 16.22
CA GLU A 272 -2.19 24.07 17.30
C GLU A 272 -0.99 24.06 18.25
N ASP A 273 -0.43 22.89 18.54
CA ASP A 273 0.75 22.73 19.41
C ASP A 273 2.00 23.39 18.80
N ILE A 274 2.25 23.24 17.49
CA ILE A 274 3.46 23.78 16.86
C ILE A 274 3.27 25.20 16.29
N LYS A 275 2.06 25.66 16.06
CA LYS A 275 1.72 26.94 15.42
C LYS A 275 2.46 28.13 16.02
N PRO A 276 2.53 28.34 17.36
CA PRO A 276 3.25 29.46 17.94
C PRO A 276 4.74 29.46 17.57
N PHE A 277 5.36 28.30 17.46
CA PHE A 277 6.77 28.15 17.12
C PHE A 277 7.02 28.39 15.62
N VAL A 278 6.09 27.95 14.76
CA VAL A 278 6.09 28.26 13.34
C VAL A 278 6.00 29.76 13.10
N GLU A 279 5.14 30.48 13.85
CA GLU A 279 5.02 31.94 13.78
C GLU A 279 6.32 32.64 14.21
N MET A 280 7.01 32.15 15.25
CA MET A 280 8.32 32.65 15.64
C MET A 280 9.38 32.49 14.55
N VAL A 281 9.39 31.35 13.86
CA VAL A 281 10.31 31.10 12.74
C VAL A 281 9.94 31.96 11.52
N ASP A 282 8.65 32.17 11.25
CA ASP A 282 8.18 33.09 10.21
C ASP A 282 8.70 34.52 10.46
N GLU A 283 8.54 35.03 11.68
CA GLU A 283 9.04 36.38 12.08
C GLU A 283 10.58 36.45 11.92
N TRP A 284 11.30 35.44 12.41
CA TRP A 284 12.74 35.37 12.27
C TRP A 284 13.16 35.36 10.79
N SER A 285 12.57 34.54 9.95
CA SER A 285 12.91 34.43 8.52
C SER A 285 12.64 35.76 7.79
N ILE A 286 11.49 36.39 8.06
CA ILE A 286 11.15 37.70 7.49
C ILE A 286 12.16 38.76 7.93
N SER A 287 12.61 38.76 9.20
CA SER A 287 13.62 39.69 9.69
C SER A 287 14.97 39.56 8.99
N GLN A 288 15.28 38.35 8.45
CA GLN A 288 16.46 38.06 7.63
C GLN A 288 16.23 38.32 6.12
N GLY A 289 15.03 38.77 5.73
CA GLY A 289 14.66 38.99 4.32
C GLY A 289 14.19 37.74 3.60
N GLY A 290 13.98 36.65 4.32
CA GLY A 290 13.46 35.37 3.80
C GLY A 290 11.93 35.32 3.72
N PRO A 291 11.35 34.25 3.14
CA PRO A 291 9.92 34.00 3.14
C PRO A 291 9.46 33.38 4.47
N ARG A 292 8.14 33.37 4.68
CA ARG A 292 7.51 32.50 5.70
C ARG A 292 7.79 31.03 5.36
N MET A 293 7.67 30.15 6.36
CA MET A 293 7.69 28.70 6.13
C MET A 293 6.62 28.31 5.11
N THR A 294 6.98 27.43 4.20
CA THR A 294 6.07 26.89 3.19
C THR A 294 5.08 25.92 3.82
N LYS A 295 3.96 25.63 3.14
CA LYS A 295 3.00 24.62 3.61
C LYS A 295 3.68 23.27 3.81
N PHE A 296 4.58 22.85 2.90
CA PHE A 296 5.27 21.55 3.00
C PHE A 296 6.22 21.49 4.20
N GLU A 297 6.97 22.55 4.48
CA GLU A 297 7.82 22.63 5.68
C GLU A 297 7.00 22.49 6.97
N VAL A 298 5.85 23.17 7.05
CA VAL A 298 4.96 23.06 8.21
C VAL A 298 4.42 21.62 8.34
N LEU A 299 3.94 21.01 7.26
CA LEU A 299 3.42 19.64 7.29
C LEU A 299 4.49 18.62 7.69
N THR A 300 5.73 18.82 7.26
CA THR A 300 6.86 17.99 7.68
C THR A 300 7.16 18.14 9.18
N ALA A 301 7.12 19.36 9.69
CA ALA A 301 7.30 19.62 11.13
C ALA A 301 6.17 18.99 11.96
N MET A 302 4.91 19.10 11.47
CA MET A 302 3.76 18.43 12.09
C MET A 302 3.98 16.90 12.15
N ALA A 303 4.51 16.30 11.08
CA ALA A 303 4.76 14.86 11.05
C ALA A 303 5.79 14.44 12.09
N TYR A 304 6.96 15.09 12.14
CA TYR A 304 7.99 14.79 13.13
C TYR A 304 7.50 15.03 14.57
N SER A 305 6.78 16.13 14.83
CA SER A 305 6.18 16.38 16.15
C SER A 305 5.17 15.32 16.54
N CYS A 306 4.31 14.90 15.59
CA CYS A 306 3.33 13.84 15.82
C CYS A 306 4.01 12.50 16.18
N PHE A 307 5.11 12.14 15.51
CA PHE A 307 5.85 10.90 15.76
C PHE A 307 6.62 10.92 17.08
N ALA A 308 7.10 12.10 17.52
CA ALA A 308 7.72 12.26 18.83
C ALA A 308 6.70 12.13 19.97
N ASP A 309 5.51 12.74 19.81
CA ASP A 309 4.42 12.66 20.79
C ASP A 309 3.75 11.28 20.85
N THR A 310 3.74 10.58 19.73
CA THR A 310 3.23 9.22 19.60
C THR A 310 4.44 8.32 19.35
N PRO A 311 5.14 7.86 20.42
CA PRO A 311 6.42 7.20 20.24
C PRO A 311 6.38 6.08 19.21
N VAL A 312 7.11 6.27 18.11
CA VAL A 312 7.27 5.27 17.05
C VAL A 312 8.68 4.69 17.12
N ASP A 313 8.84 3.46 16.67
CA ASP A 313 10.15 2.77 16.65
C ASP A 313 10.99 3.18 15.44
N VAL A 314 10.33 3.62 14.35
CA VAL A 314 10.97 4.02 13.11
C VAL A 314 10.07 4.98 12.31
N VAL A 315 10.71 5.93 11.61
CA VAL A 315 10.02 6.86 10.70
C VAL A 315 10.36 6.52 9.25
N VAL A 316 9.34 6.38 8.40
CA VAL A 316 9.48 6.29 6.94
C VAL A 316 9.12 7.64 6.33
N ALA A 317 10.11 8.38 5.84
CA ALA A 317 9.96 9.74 5.35
C ALA A 317 10.05 9.81 3.82
N GLU A 318 8.91 10.01 3.15
CA GLU A 318 8.87 10.27 1.71
C GLU A 318 9.27 11.72 1.43
N VAL A 319 10.28 11.92 0.58
CA VAL A 319 10.72 13.24 0.08
C VAL A 319 9.64 13.86 -0.80
N GLY A 320 9.31 15.11 -0.56
CA GLY A 320 8.36 15.85 -1.40
C GLY A 320 8.95 16.17 -2.76
N MET A 321 10.09 16.85 -2.80
CA MET A 321 10.76 17.24 -4.04
C MET A 321 12.28 17.33 -3.85
N GLY A 322 13.05 16.83 -4.83
CA GLY A 322 14.50 16.86 -4.76
C GLY A 322 15.03 15.87 -3.72
N GLY A 323 15.68 16.36 -2.71
CA GLY A 323 16.26 15.60 -1.60
C GLY A 323 17.14 16.50 -0.73
N ARG A 324 18.18 17.09 -1.29
CA ARG A 324 19.19 17.88 -0.58
C ARG A 324 18.62 18.97 0.34
N TRP A 325 17.65 19.71 -0.14
CA TRP A 325 16.99 20.83 0.55
C TRP A 325 15.53 20.55 0.87
N ASP A 326 15.06 19.31 0.69
CA ASP A 326 13.71 18.93 1.08
C ASP A 326 13.53 19.03 2.59
N ALA A 327 12.36 19.47 3.04
CA ALA A 327 12.10 19.64 4.47
C ALA A 327 12.31 18.37 5.29
N THR A 328 12.07 17.19 4.70
CA THR A 328 12.32 15.90 5.36
C THR A 328 13.80 15.66 5.64
N SER A 329 14.67 16.37 4.94
CA SER A 329 16.13 16.21 5.06
C SER A 329 16.76 16.95 6.24
N VAL A 330 15.97 17.52 7.16
CA VAL A 330 16.48 17.91 8.49
C VAL A 330 16.88 16.69 9.31
N ALA A 331 16.22 15.56 9.11
CA ALA A 331 16.63 14.29 9.70
C ALA A 331 17.88 13.70 9.01
N HIS A 332 18.61 12.89 9.76
CA HIS A 332 19.68 12.05 9.23
C HIS A 332 19.16 10.62 9.11
N ALA A 333 18.97 10.17 7.86
CA ALA A 333 18.47 8.84 7.61
C ALA A 333 19.54 7.76 7.85
N GLU A 334 19.18 6.69 8.54
CA GLU A 334 20.01 5.48 8.63
C GLU A 334 20.01 4.72 7.30
N VAL A 335 18.86 4.75 6.59
CA VAL A 335 18.72 4.18 5.26
C VAL A 335 18.18 5.24 4.30
N ALA A 336 18.96 5.54 3.27
CA ALA A 336 18.59 6.45 2.20
C ALA A 336 18.17 5.64 0.96
N VAL A 337 16.89 5.65 0.65
CA VAL A 337 16.30 4.89 -0.48
C VAL A 337 16.13 5.80 -1.69
N VAL A 338 16.72 5.45 -2.83
CA VAL A 338 16.56 6.19 -4.07
C VAL A 338 15.80 5.33 -5.10
N CYS A 339 14.51 5.59 -5.23
CA CYS A 339 13.64 5.01 -6.27
C CYS A 339 14.03 5.52 -7.66
N PRO A 340 13.45 4.97 -8.77
CA PRO A 340 13.83 5.37 -10.12
C PRO A 340 13.77 6.88 -10.36
N ILE A 341 14.83 7.41 -10.96
CA ILE A 341 14.96 8.81 -11.33
C ILE A 341 14.61 8.97 -12.82
N GLY A 342 13.79 9.97 -13.13
CA GLY A 342 13.40 10.35 -14.48
C GLY A 342 13.21 11.87 -14.58
N MET A 343 12.96 12.37 -15.80
CA MET A 343 12.72 13.78 -16.05
C MET A 343 11.37 14.20 -15.45
N ASP A 344 11.40 14.97 -14.38
CA ASP A 344 10.25 15.64 -13.76
C ASP A 344 10.73 16.85 -12.95
N HIS A 345 9.85 17.80 -12.69
CA HIS A 345 10.15 19.03 -11.94
C HIS A 345 11.37 19.82 -12.47
N MET A 346 11.57 19.85 -13.78
CA MET A 346 12.75 20.42 -14.43
C MET A 346 12.99 21.90 -14.10
N ASP A 347 11.93 22.66 -13.84
CA ASP A 347 12.02 24.06 -13.44
C ASP A 347 12.76 24.29 -12.11
N TYR A 348 12.82 23.24 -11.27
CA TYR A 348 13.41 23.31 -9.92
C TYR A 348 14.65 22.45 -9.75
N LEU A 349 14.66 21.26 -10.35
CA LEU A 349 15.71 20.26 -10.17
C LEU A 349 16.76 20.30 -11.29
N GLY A 350 16.48 21.03 -12.37
CA GLY A 350 17.33 21.13 -13.54
C GLY A 350 16.84 20.31 -14.73
N ASP A 351 17.44 20.56 -15.87
CA ASP A 351 17.04 20.12 -17.21
C ASP A 351 17.81 18.88 -17.70
N THR A 352 18.58 18.24 -16.84
CA THR A 352 19.28 16.98 -17.13
C THR A 352 19.12 15.96 -16.02
N ILE A 353 19.27 14.69 -16.37
CA ILE A 353 19.11 13.57 -15.43
C ILE A 353 20.14 13.66 -14.29
N GLU A 354 21.36 14.12 -14.59
CA GLU A 354 22.43 14.27 -13.61
C GLU A 354 22.12 15.35 -12.58
N LYS A 355 21.53 16.48 -12.99
CA LYS A 355 21.11 17.55 -12.07
C LYS A 355 20.01 17.05 -11.14
N ILE A 356 18.99 16.38 -11.69
CA ILE A 356 17.91 15.80 -10.91
C ILE A 356 18.45 14.74 -9.94
N ALA A 357 19.37 13.91 -10.41
CA ALA A 357 20.04 12.90 -9.58
C ALA A 357 20.86 13.55 -8.44
N SER A 358 21.59 14.63 -8.73
CA SER A 358 22.39 15.35 -7.71
C SER A 358 21.53 15.90 -6.57
N GLU A 359 20.32 16.44 -6.89
CA GLU A 359 19.40 16.91 -5.88
C GLU A 359 18.83 15.76 -5.04
N LYS A 360 18.46 14.65 -5.67
CA LYS A 360 17.93 13.47 -4.97
C LYS A 360 19.00 12.75 -4.16
N ALA A 361 20.22 12.68 -4.65
CA ALA A 361 21.37 12.13 -3.94
C ALA A 361 21.63 12.82 -2.58
N GLY A 362 21.15 14.05 -2.41
CA GLY A 362 21.34 14.82 -1.17
C GLY A 362 20.74 14.19 0.08
N ILE A 363 19.91 13.13 -0.02
CA ILE A 363 19.46 12.34 1.13
C ILE A 363 20.53 11.36 1.62
N ILE A 364 21.52 11.03 0.79
CA ILE A 364 22.66 10.19 1.18
C ILE A 364 23.65 11.09 1.92
N LYS A 365 23.58 11.07 3.24
CA LYS A 365 24.36 11.94 4.12
C LYS A 365 25.40 11.14 4.89
N PRO A 366 26.52 11.78 5.28
CA PRO A 366 27.46 11.16 6.21
C PRO A 366 26.77 10.79 7.52
N THR A 367 27.17 9.68 8.10
CA THR A 367 26.70 9.27 9.43
C THR A 367 27.09 10.32 10.47
N VAL A 368 26.14 10.74 11.29
CA VAL A 368 26.37 11.66 12.40
C VAL A 368 26.45 10.88 13.69
N GLY A 369 27.56 11.02 14.41
CA GLY A 369 27.79 10.35 15.69
C GLY A 369 28.51 9.00 15.60
N GLU A 370 28.55 8.26 16.71
CA GLU A 370 29.04 6.87 16.74
C GLU A 370 27.99 5.97 16.06
N ASN A 371 28.44 4.93 15.36
CA ASN A 371 27.55 3.94 14.76
C ASN A 371 26.57 3.43 15.82
N THR A 372 25.29 3.43 15.48
CA THR A 372 24.25 2.93 16.38
C THR A 372 24.26 1.40 16.41
N PRO A 373 23.72 0.76 17.46
CA PRO A 373 23.55 -0.69 17.47
C PRO A 373 22.71 -1.23 16.31
N HIS A 374 21.80 -0.40 15.78
CA HIS A 374 20.94 -0.72 14.63
C HIS A 374 21.65 -0.48 13.28
N ASN A 375 22.62 0.41 13.24
CA ASN A 375 23.41 0.72 12.04
C ASN A 375 24.91 0.79 12.36
N PRO A 376 25.56 -0.37 12.55
CA PRO A 376 26.99 -0.42 12.89
C PRO A 376 27.90 0.01 11.73
N HIS A 377 27.36 0.15 10.52
CA HIS A 377 28.10 0.46 9.29
C HIS A 377 27.89 1.90 8.79
N GLY A 378 27.07 2.69 9.48
CA GLY A 378 26.69 4.04 9.05
C GLY A 378 25.53 4.05 8.04
N THR A 379 25.32 5.16 7.34
CA THR A 379 24.23 5.31 6.37
C THR A 379 24.31 4.27 5.26
N VAL A 380 23.19 3.60 4.96
CA VAL A 380 23.07 2.69 3.83
C VAL A 380 22.25 3.34 2.72
N ALA A 381 22.81 3.43 1.52
CA ALA A 381 22.13 3.90 0.32
C ALA A 381 21.57 2.71 -0.47
N VAL A 382 20.25 2.55 -0.48
CA VAL A 382 19.55 1.54 -1.28
C VAL A 382 19.09 2.20 -2.58
N ILE A 383 19.65 1.75 -3.70
CA ILE A 383 19.48 2.39 -5.02
C ILE A 383 18.77 1.43 -5.95
N SER A 384 17.58 1.83 -6.43
CA SER A 384 16.84 1.09 -7.46
C SER A 384 17.57 1.11 -8.81
N HIS A 385 17.05 0.39 -9.81
CA HIS A 385 17.52 0.52 -11.19
C HIS A 385 17.51 1.98 -11.65
N GLN A 386 18.61 2.45 -12.22
CA GLN A 386 18.82 3.83 -12.63
C GLN A 386 19.37 3.93 -14.04
N ASP A 387 19.12 5.07 -14.69
CA ASP A 387 19.91 5.47 -15.84
C ASP A 387 21.41 5.54 -15.45
N PRO A 388 22.34 5.10 -16.31
CA PRO A 388 23.77 5.09 -15.98
C PRO A 388 24.32 6.47 -15.54
N ALA A 389 23.81 7.58 -16.11
CA ALA A 389 24.23 8.92 -15.74
C ALA A 389 23.73 9.31 -14.34
N ALA A 390 22.50 8.93 -13.99
CA ALA A 390 21.97 9.12 -12.64
C ALA A 390 22.70 8.26 -11.61
N LEU A 391 22.95 6.97 -11.94
CA LEU A 391 23.68 6.05 -11.07
C LEU A 391 25.08 6.57 -10.73
N HIS A 392 25.79 7.11 -11.71
CA HIS A 392 27.13 7.68 -11.49
C HIS A 392 27.10 8.77 -10.41
N VAL A 393 26.16 9.72 -10.51
CA VAL A 393 26.01 10.82 -9.54
C VAL A 393 25.66 10.29 -8.13
N LEU A 394 24.78 9.28 -8.05
CA LEU A 394 24.40 8.66 -6.77
C LEU A 394 25.59 7.97 -6.10
N LEU A 395 26.43 7.28 -6.88
CA LEU A 395 27.62 6.60 -6.36
C LEU A 395 28.70 7.59 -5.93
N GLU A 396 28.91 8.70 -6.65
CA GLU A 396 29.80 9.78 -6.21
C GLU A 396 29.37 10.34 -4.85
N GLN A 397 28.08 10.66 -4.69
CA GLN A 397 27.55 11.15 -3.42
C GLN A 397 27.69 10.11 -2.29
N ALA A 398 27.48 8.82 -2.58
CA ALA A 398 27.66 7.75 -1.59
C ALA A 398 29.11 7.62 -1.13
N VAL A 399 30.07 7.77 -2.04
CA VAL A 399 31.51 7.81 -1.71
C VAL A 399 31.82 9.01 -0.83
N ASP A 400 31.33 10.21 -1.18
CA ASP A 400 31.55 11.43 -0.40
C ASP A 400 30.94 11.33 0.99
N ALA A 401 29.78 10.68 1.11
CA ALA A 401 29.10 10.42 2.38
C ALA A 401 29.69 9.23 3.16
N GLN A 402 30.59 8.46 2.59
CA GLN A 402 31.11 7.19 3.14
C GLN A 402 29.97 6.19 3.44
N ALA A 403 28.90 6.22 2.64
CA ALA A 403 27.74 5.36 2.79
C ALA A 403 28.00 3.97 2.21
N VAL A 404 27.44 2.94 2.82
CA VAL A 404 27.35 1.60 2.24
C VAL A 404 26.29 1.63 1.12
N VAL A 405 26.55 0.94 0.01
CA VAL A 405 25.66 0.96 -1.16
C VAL A 405 25.08 -0.43 -1.43
N ALA A 406 23.76 -0.49 -1.60
CA ALA A 406 23.03 -1.65 -2.10
C ALA A 406 22.30 -1.26 -3.40
N ARG A 407 22.60 -1.94 -4.50
CA ARG A 407 22.10 -1.61 -5.86
C ARG A 407 21.22 -2.74 -6.38
N GLN A 408 20.08 -2.36 -6.88
CA GLN A 408 19.19 -3.29 -7.57
C GLN A 408 19.83 -3.84 -8.85
N GLY A 409 19.70 -5.16 -9.07
CA GLY A 409 20.35 -5.89 -10.16
C GLY A 409 21.80 -6.30 -9.88
N ILE A 410 22.35 -5.99 -8.68
CA ILE A 410 23.69 -6.36 -8.26
C ILE A 410 23.68 -7.00 -6.87
N GLU A 411 23.28 -6.26 -5.85
CA GLU A 411 23.22 -6.75 -4.47
C GLU A 411 21.85 -7.35 -4.11
N PHE A 412 20.78 -6.90 -4.77
CA PHE A 412 19.43 -7.44 -4.63
C PHE A 412 18.64 -7.31 -5.95
N GLU A 413 17.66 -8.18 -6.20
CA GLU A 413 16.85 -8.14 -7.42
C GLU A 413 15.54 -8.93 -7.28
N VAL A 414 14.60 -8.72 -8.22
CA VAL A 414 13.44 -9.58 -8.42
C VAL A 414 13.87 -10.81 -9.19
N SER A 415 13.80 -12.01 -8.59
CA SER A 415 14.19 -13.27 -9.22
C SER A 415 13.10 -13.82 -10.12
N SER A 416 11.82 -13.62 -9.73
CA SER A 416 10.65 -14.00 -10.53
C SER A 416 9.47 -13.08 -10.26
N CYS A 417 8.58 -12.94 -11.25
CA CYS A 417 7.35 -12.16 -11.14
C CYS A 417 6.30 -12.80 -12.06
N ALA A 418 5.15 -13.16 -11.51
CA ALA A 418 4.04 -13.75 -12.25
C ALA A 418 2.71 -13.09 -11.84
N PRO A 419 1.82 -12.76 -12.81
CA PRO A 419 0.47 -12.28 -12.49
C PRO A 419 -0.31 -13.32 -11.68
N ALA A 420 -1.07 -12.84 -10.69
CA ALA A 420 -1.97 -13.64 -9.88
C ALA A 420 -3.31 -12.92 -9.69
N VAL A 421 -4.32 -13.64 -9.21
CA VAL A 421 -5.63 -13.06 -8.92
C VAL A 421 -5.50 -12.06 -7.77
N GLY A 422 -5.84 -10.82 -8.05
CA GLY A 422 -5.74 -9.74 -7.04
C GLY A 422 -4.38 -9.06 -6.91
N GLY A 423 -3.37 -9.48 -7.69
CA GLY A 423 -2.01 -8.93 -7.63
C GLY A 423 -1.01 -9.73 -8.44
N GLN A 424 0.09 -10.11 -7.82
CA GLN A 424 1.17 -10.89 -8.44
C GLN A 424 1.92 -11.70 -7.37
N VAL A 425 2.53 -12.81 -7.77
CA VAL A 425 3.48 -13.59 -6.96
C VAL A 425 4.89 -13.24 -7.41
N ILE A 426 5.73 -12.91 -6.47
CA ILE A 426 7.12 -12.48 -6.72
C ILE A 426 8.09 -13.27 -5.85
N SER A 427 9.31 -13.49 -6.36
CA SER A 427 10.44 -13.94 -5.55
C SER A 427 11.54 -12.90 -5.62
N ILE A 428 12.17 -12.61 -4.49
CA ILE A 428 13.18 -11.56 -4.35
C ILE A 428 14.46 -12.16 -3.79
N GLN A 429 15.57 -11.94 -4.49
CA GLN A 429 16.89 -12.06 -3.93
C GLN A 429 17.16 -10.76 -3.15
N GLY A 430 17.08 -10.82 -1.83
CA GLY A 430 17.40 -9.70 -0.93
C GLY A 430 18.90 -9.63 -0.62
N LEU A 431 19.27 -8.71 0.28
CA LEU A 431 20.66 -8.54 0.75
C LEU A 431 21.14 -9.73 1.60
N SER A 432 20.23 -10.36 2.32
CA SER A 432 20.52 -11.46 3.25
C SER A 432 20.28 -12.83 2.64
N GLY A 433 19.35 -12.96 1.71
CA GLY A 433 18.98 -14.22 1.08
C GLY A 433 17.77 -14.10 0.17
N THR A 434 17.23 -15.24 -0.25
CA THR A 434 16.09 -15.32 -1.17
C THR A 434 14.79 -15.52 -0.39
N TYR A 435 13.76 -14.78 -0.78
CA TYR A 435 12.38 -14.90 -0.32
C TYR A 435 11.52 -15.28 -1.53
N GLU A 436 10.90 -16.45 -1.49
CA GLU A 436 10.17 -17.03 -2.61
C GLU A 436 8.66 -16.91 -2.42
N ASP A 437 7.92 -16.92 -3.52
CA ASP A 437 6.44 -17.02 -3.58
C ASP A 437 5.67 -15.97 -2.74
N ILE A 438 6.20 -14.75 -2.68
CA ILE A 438 5.57 -13.63 -1.97
C ILE A 438 4.36 -13.13 -2.76
N PHE A 439 3.17 -13.16 -2.18
CA PHE A 439 2.00 -12.50 -2.76
C PHE A 439 2.04 -10.99 -2.53
N LEU A 440 2.01 -10.21 -3.60
CA LEU A 440 1.95 -8.75 -3.59
C LEU A 440 0.60 -8.30 -4.20
N PRO A 441 -0.34 -7.70 -3.42
CA PRO A 441 -1.67 -7.30 -3.90
C PRO A 441 -1.63 -6.00 -4.73
N LEU A 442 -0.63 -5.84 -5.56
CA LEU A 442 -0.42 -4.73 -6.47
C LEU A 442 -0.06 -5.26 -7.86
N TYR A 443 -0.44 -4.53 -8.91
CA TYR A 443 -0.24 -4.94 -10.29
C TYR A 443 0.94 -4.21 -10.93
N GLY A 444 1.67 -4.92 -11.80
CA GLY A 444 2.74 -4.37 -12.64
C GLY A 444 4.13 -4.70 -12.11
N GLU A 445 5.03 -5.06 -13.04
CA GLU A 445 6.44 -5.37 -12.74
C GLU A 445 7.13 -4.26 -11.95
N HIS A 446 6.80 -2.99 -12.23
CA HIS A 446 7.34 -1.86 -11.47
C HIS A 446 7.01 -1.91 -9.96
N GLN A 447 5.91 -2.57 -9.55
CA GLN A 447 5.60 -2.77 -8.14
C GLN A 447 6.43 -3.91 -7.53
N ALA A 448 6.75 -4.95 -8.31
CA ALA A 448 7.70 -5.98 -7.89
C ALA A 448 9.10 -5.38 -7.67
N GLU A 449 9.54 -4.51 -8.58
CA GLU A 449 10.80 -3.77 -8.45
C GLU A 449 10.81 -2.85 -7.21
N ASN A 450 9.71 -2.13 -6.94
CA ASN A 450 9.55 -1.35 -5.70
C ASN A 450 9.58 -2.25 -4.45
N ALA A 451 9.02 -3.46 -4.52
CA ALA A 451 9.03 -4.42 -3.42
C ALA A 451 10.46 -4.91 -3.10
N ALA A 452 11.28 -5.19 -4.12
CA ALA A 452 12.68 -5.54 -3.91
C ALA A 452 13.46 -4.39 -3.23
N VAL A 453 13.22 -3.15 -3.65
CA VAL A 453 13.81 -1.96 -3.01
C VAL A 453 13.36 -1.81 -1.56
N ALA A 454 12.06 -2.02 -1.29
CA ALA A 454 11.52 -1.94 0.07
C ALA A 454 12.08 -3.03 0.99
N LEU A 455 12.19 -4.26 0.49
CA LEU A 455 12.79 -5.37 1.24
C LEU A 455 14.26 -5.07 1.57
N ALA A 456 15.05 -4.67 0.58
CA ALA A 456 16.46 -4.30 0.78
C ALA A 456 16.64 -3.15 1.78
N ALA A 457 15.71 -2.17 1.78
CA ALA A 457 15.73 -1.07 2.75
C ALA A 457 15.48 -1.57 4.18
N VAL A 458 14.53 -2.49 4.37
CA VAL A 458 14.23 -3.08 5.68
C VAL A 458 15.38 -3.99 6.14
N GLU A 459 15.95 -4.80 5.26
CA GLU A 459 17.13 -5.59 5.55
C GLU A 459 18.31 -4.71 5.98
N ALA A 460 18.55 -3.61 5.24
CA ALA A 460 19.60 -2.64 5.58
C ALA A 460 19.36 -2.00 6.97
N PHE A 461 18.10 -1.64 7.27
CA PHE A 461 17.72 -1.07 8.56
C PHE A 461 18.01 -2.01 9.73
N TYR A 462 17.75 -3.31 9.58
CA TYR A 462 18.08 -4.30 10.60
C TYR A 462 19.55 -4.72 10.61
N GLY A 463 20.39 -4.13 9.78
CA GLY A 463 21.80 -4.52 9.64
C GLY A 463 21.93 -5.94 9.10
N ALA A 464 21.01 -6.33 8.22
CA ALA A 464 20.97 -7.64 7.62
C ALA A 464 22.20 -7.88 6.71
N GLY A 465 22.69 -9.09 6.69
CA GLY A 465 23.78 -9.58 5.86
C GLY A 465 23.62 -11.08 5.69
N THR A 466 24.53 -11.73 4.98
CA THR A 466 24.45 -13.16 4.60
C THR A 466 24.21 -14.15 5.76
N GLU A 467 24.35 -13.72 6.99
CA GLU A 467 24.15 -14.56 8.19
C GLU A 467 22.88 -14.18 8.98
N LYS A 468 22.09 -13.17 8.54
CA LYS A 468 20.95 -12.64 9.29
C LYS A 468 19.76 -12.36 8.37
N LEU A 469 19.04 -13.42 8.03
CA LEU A 469 17.76 -13.33 7.29
C LEU A 469 16.69 -12.65 8.14
N LEU A 470 15.81 -11.88 7.49
CA LEU A 470 14.56 -11.47 8.11
C LEU A 470 13.65 -12.70 8.28
N TYR A 471 12.73 -12.61 9.25
CA TYR A 471 11.75 -13.69 9.46
C TYR A 471 10.82 -13.80 8.24
N ASP A 472 10.91 -14.91 7.54
CA ASP A 472 10.26 -15.15 6.25
C ASP A 472 8.74 -14.88 6.29
N GLN A 473 8.03 -15.45 7.27
CA GLN A 473 6.59 -15.24 7.42
C GLN A 473 6.22 -13.76 7.63
N ALA A 474 7.07 -12.97 8.33
CA ALA A 474 6.81 -11.55 8.48
C ALA A 474 7.00 -10.79 7.15
N VAL A 475 7.92 -11.24 6.29
CA VAL A 475 8.09 -10.69 4.94
C VAL A 475 6.83 -10.94 4.11
N HIS A 476 6.32 -12.19 4.10
CA HIS A 476 5.08 -12.55 3.42
C HIS A 476 3.90 -11.75 3.93
N ASN A 477 3.68 -11.74 5.24
CA ASN A 477 2.57 -11.00 5.87
C ASN A 477 2.66 -9.50 5.58
N GLY A 478 3.87 -8.93 5.63
CA GLY A 478 4.09 -7.52 5.34
C GLY A 478 3.71 -7.15 3.91
N PHE A 479 4.15 -7.93 2.92
CA PHE A 479 3.80 -7.66 1.53
C PHE A 479 2.32 -7.91 1.24
N GLN A 480 1.73 -8.97 1.78
CA GLN A 480 0.31 -9.27 1.63
C GLN A 480 -0.59 -8.16 2.20
N ALA A 481 -0.16 -7.48 3.27
CA ALA A 481 -0.89 -6.39 3.90
C ALA A 481 -0.72 -5.03 3.19
N VAL A 482 0.09 -4.94 2.12
CA VAL A 482 0.37 -3.67 1.45
C VAL A 482 -0.87 -3.12 0.77
N GLN A 483 -1.17 -1.86 1.06
CA GLN A 483 -2.17 -1.07 0.34
C GLN A 483 -1.50 0.15 -0.30
N SER A 484 -1.70 0.33 -1.59
CA SER A 484 -1.23 1.51 -2.33
C SER A 484 -2.37 2.15 -3.12
N PRO A 485 -3.24 2.92 -2.45
CA PRO A 485 -4.40 3.55 -3.06
C PRO A 485 -4.01 4.41 -4.27
N GLY A 486 -4.84 4.38 -5.31
CA GLY A 486 -4.56 5.09 -6.56
C GLY A 486 -3.35 4.55 -7.35
N ARG A 487 -2.98 3.28 -7.16
CA ARG A 487 -1.96 2.58 -7.96
C ARG A 487 -2.57 1.31 -8.55
N LEU A 488 -3.17 1.44 -9.74
CA LEU A 488 -4.01 0.41 -10.38
C LEU A 488 -5.05 -0.17 -9.39
N GLU A 489 -5.58 0.70 -8.53
CA GLU A 489 -6.56 0.35 -7.52
C GLU A 489 -7.88 -0.03 -8.14
N ARG A 490 -8.35 -1.26 -7.91
CA ARG A 490 -9.66 -1.72 -8.39
C ARG A 490 -10.75 -1.24 -7.42
N VAL A 491 -11.65 -0.40 -7.93
CA VAL A 491 -12.76 0.19 -7.14
C VAL A 491 -14.12 -0.37 -7.49
N ARG A 492 -14.25 -1.06 -8.63
CA ARG A 492 -15.47 -1.75 -9.09
C ARG A 492 -15.09 -2.98 -9.90
N ASN A 493 -15.89 -4.05 -9.80
CA ASN A 493 -15.63 -5.33 -10.48
C ASN A 493 -16.32 -5.45 -11.84
N THR A 494 -17.52 -4.88 -12.01
CA THR A 494 -18.33 -5.04 -13.25
C THR A 494 -19.01 -3.72 -13.63
N PRO A 495 -18.60 -3.06 -14.75
CA PRO A 495 -17.32 -3.31 -15.42
C PRO A 495 -16.15 -3.06 -14.47
N THR A 496 -15.01 -3.65 -14.72
CA THR A 496 -13.81 -3.37 -13.92
C THR A 496 -13.45 -1.89 -14.05
N ILE A 497 -13.35 -1.18 -12.91
CA ILE A 497 -12.86 0.21 -12.88
C ILE A 497 -11.61 0.27 -12.03
N LEU A 498 -10.54 0.74 -12.67
CA LEU A 498 -9.22 0.94 -12.06
C LEU A 498 -8.95 2.43 -11.87
N LEU A 499 -8.27 2.78 -10.79
CA LEU A 499 -7.76 4.13 -10.53
C LEU A 499 -6.24 4.11 -10.52
N ASP A 500 -5.62 5.06 -11.23
CA ASP A 500 -4.17 5.23 -11.18
C ASP A 500 -3.77 6.70 -11.13
N ALA A 501 -2.82 7.05 -10.29
CA ALA A 501 -2.33 8.42 -10.09
C ALA A 501 -1.15 8.80 -11.01
N CYS A 502 -0.99 8.12 -12.14
CA CYS A 502 -0.01 8.46 -13.16
C CYS A 502 -0.17 9.92 -13.60
N HIS A 503 0.94 10.64 -13.71
CA HIS A 503 0.93 12.07 -14.02
C HIS A 503 2.17 12.55 -14.82
N ASN A 504 2.96 11.62 -15.37
CA ASN A 504 4.09 11.89 -16.25
C ASN A 504 4.27 10.74 -17.26
N PRO A 505 4.98 10.95 -18.38
CA PRO A 505 5.13 9.93 -19.42
C PRO A 505 5.83 8.64 -18.93
N HIS A 506 6.77 8.76 -17.98
CA HIS A 506 7.45 7.60 -17.40
C HIS A 506 6.47 6.72 -16.58
N GLY A 507 5.59 7.34 -15.78
CA GLY A 507 4.52 6.63 -15.07
C GLY A 507 3.49 6.04 -16.04
N ALA A 508 3.13 6.77 -17.11
CA ALA A 508 2.21 6.29 -18.15
C ALA A 508 2.73 5.02 -18.84
N LYS A 509 4.04 4.93 -19.06
CA LYS A 509 4.66 3.72 -19.63
C LYS A 509 4.52 2.51 -18.71
N ALA A 510 4.74 2.69 -17.41
CA ALA A 510 4.56 1.62 -16.43
C ALA A 510 3.08 1.19 -16.33
N LEU A 511 2.16 2.17 -16.36
CA LEU A 511 0.71 1.92 -16.37
C LEU A 511 0.28 1.15 -17.61
N ALA A 512 0.68 1.57 -18.81
CA ALA A 512 0.35 0.89 -20.06
C ALA A 512 0.83 -0.57 -20.07
N ALA A 513 2.09 -0.80 -19.69
CA ALA A 513 2.64 -2.15 -19.58
C ALA A 513 1.88 -3.02 -18.55
N ALA A 514 1.48 -2.46 -17.42
CA ALA A 514 0.71 -3.19 -16.42
C ALA A 514 -0.70 -3.52 -16.92
N LEU A 515 -1.37 -2.61 -17.63
CA LEU A 515 -2.68 -2.86 -18.23
C LEU A 515 -2.63 -3.98 -19.28
N GLU A 516 -1.59 -4.06 -20.10
CA GLU A 516 -1.41 -5.11 -21.10
C GLU A 516 -1.08 -6.48 -20.47
N ASN A 517 -0.22 -6.51 -19.44
CA ASN A 517 0.33 -7.77 -18.93
C ASN A 517 -0.53 -8.40 -17.82
N TYR A 518 -1.32 -7.62 -17.08
CA TYR A 518 -2.07 -8.10 -15.90
C TYR A 518 -3.58 -8.13 -16.10
N PHE A 519 -4.09 -7.55 -17.19
CA PHE A 519 -5.53 -7.49 -17.45
C PHE A 519 -5.85 -7.94 -18.88
N ALA A 520 -6.85 -8.77 -19.03
CA ALA A 520 -7.32 -9.25 -20.34
C ALA A 520 -8.56 -8.47 -20.78
N PHE A 521 -8.45 -7.13 -20.94
CA PHE A 521 -9.55 -6.33 -21.44
C PHE A 521 -9.75 -6.51 -22.95
N ASN A 522 -10.98 -6.82 -23.35
CA ASN A 522 -11.36 -6.79 -24.77
C ASN A 522 -11.68 -5.37 -25.26
N ARG A 523 -11.96 -4.47 -24.31
CA ARG A 523 -12.16 -3.04 -24.54
C ARG A 523 -11.77 -2.26 -23.28
N LEU A 524 -10.95 -1.25 -23.44
CA LEU A 524 -10.49 -0.40 -22.35
C LEU A 524 -10.78 1.06 -22.65
N VAL A 525 -11.57 1.70 -21.78
CA VAL A 525 -11.91 3.12 -21.86
C VAL A 525 -11.11 3.92 -20.84
N GLY A 526 -10.35 4.91 -21.30
CA GLY A 526 -9.62 5.84 -20.44
C GLY A 526 -10.48 7.05 -20.06
N VAL A 527 -10.54 7.38 -18.76
CA VAL A 527 -11.01 8.68 -18.25
C VAL A 527 -9.79 9.44 -17.78
N VAL A 528 -9.51 10.59 -18.41
CA VAL A 528 -8.24 11.29 -18.21
C VAL A 528 -8.47 12.76 -17.85
N ALA A 529 -7.83 13.20 -16.73
CA ALA A 529 -7.76 14.60 -16.33
C ALA A 529 -6.35 14.94 -15.86
N ILE A 530 -5.70 15.87 -16.53
CA ILE A 530 -4.27 16.17 -16.36
C ILE A 530 -4.08 17.62 -15.90
N LEU A 531 -3.04 17.86 -15.10
CA LEU A 531 -2.69 19.19 -14.65
C LEU A 531 -1.88 19.93 -15.75
N GLY A 532 -2.12 21.24 -15.93
CA GLY A 532 -1.54 22.04 -16.99
C GLY A 532 -0.01 22.21 -16.98
N ASP A 533 0.63 21.80 -15.90
CA ASP A 533 2.09 21.80 -15.74
C ASP A 533 2.75 20.48 -16.12
N LYS A 534 1.97 19.49 -16.54
CA LYS A 534 2.47 18.16 -16.89
C LYS A 534 2.48 17.99 -18.42
N ASP A 535 3.30 17.07 -18.88
CA ASP A 535 3.36 16.70 -20.30
C ASP A 535 2.14 15.85 -20.70
N ALA A 536 1.01 16.55 -20.91
CA ALA A 536 -0.26 15.90 -21.26
C ALA A 536 -0.16 15.12 -22.57
N ARG A 537 0.56 15.66 -23.57
CA ARG A 537 0.77 15.00 -24.86
C ARG A 537 1.54 13.69 -24.67
N GLY A 538 2.68 13.71 -23.99
CA GLY A 538 3.49 12.51 -23.77
C GLY A 538 2.78 11.42 -22.97
N ILE A 539 1.92 11.81 -22.02
CA ILE A 539 1.04 10.86 -21.28
C ILE A 539 0.05 10.20 -22.25
N LEU A 540 -0.67 11.00 -23.06
CA LEU A 540 -1.68 10.51 -23.98
C LEU A 540 -1.08 9.65 -25.11
N GLU A 541 0.05 10.05 -25.70
CA GLU A 541 0.79 9.27 -26.70
C GLU A 541 1.23 7.90 -26.16
N THR A 542 1.57 7.83 -24.87
CA THR A 542 1.96 6.57 -24.20
C THR A 542 0.76 5.65 -23.94
N LEU A 543 -0.41 6.22 -23.65
CA LEU A 543 -1.63 5.45 -23.34
C LEU A 543 -2.46 5.10 -24.59
N GLU A 544 -2.26 5.80 -25.72
CA GLU A 544 -3.04 5.59 -26.95
C GLU A 544 -3.05 4.13 -27.44
N PRO A 545 -1.91 3.39 -27.43
CA PRO A 545 -1.89 2.02 -27.91
C PRO A 545 -2.73 1.04 -27.10
N VAL A 546 -2.98 1.33 -25.81
CA VAL A 546 -3.70 0.44 -24.88
C VAL A 546 -5.14 0.86 -24.64
N LEU A 547 -5.57 2.04 -25.13
CA LEU A 547 -6.93 2.56 -24.97
C LEU A 547 -7.73 2.45 -26.27
N ASP A 548 -8.88 1.78 -26.21
CA ASP A 548 -9.84 1.78 -27.32
C ASP A 548 -10.56 3.11 -27.47
N LYS A 549 -10.75 3.83 -26.36
CA LYS A 549 -11.42 5.13 -26.30
C LYS A 549 -10.87 5.95 -25.14
N VAL A 550 -10.82 7.27 -25.31
CA VAL A 550 -10.48 8.21 -24.25
C VAL A 550 -11.61 9.22 -24.04
N ILE A 551 -11.98 9.44 -22.78
CA ILE A 551 -12.91 10.47 -22.35
C ILE A 551 -12.13 11.48 -21.53
N VAL A 552 -11.92 12.66 -22.08
CA VAL A 552 -11.20 13.72 -21.39
C VAL A 552 -12.13 14.53 -20.51
N THR A 553 -11.64 14.96 -19.37
CA THR A 553 -12.39 15.74 -18.39
C THR A 553 -11.45 16.65 -17.60
N THR A 554 -11.99 17.35 -16.61
CA THR A 554 -11.23 18.13 -15.64
C THR A 554 -11.39 17.57 -14.23
N ASN A 555 -10.59 18.02 -13.27
CA ASN A 555 -10.71 17.72 -11.85
C ASN A 555 -10.79 19.02 -11.03
N ASN A 556 -11.02 18.91 -9.72
CA ASN A 556 -11.23 20.07 -8.82
C ASN A 556 -9.96 20.90 -8.55
N SER A 557 -8.81 20.55 -9.13
CA SER A 557 -7.60 21.35 -8.99
C SER A 557 -7.69 22.63 -9.81
N PRO A 558 -7.35 23.81 -9.26
CA PRO A 558 -7.23 25.04 -10.04
C PRO A 558 -6.12 24.99 -11.09
N ARG A 559 -5.34 23.92 -11.10
CA ARG A 559 -4.24 23.66 -12.03
C ARG A 559 -4.63 22.71 -13.15
N ALA A 560 -5.83 22.12 -13.12
CA ALA A 560 -6.28 21.21 -14.16
C ALA A 560 -6.35 21.94 -15.51
N LEU A 561 -5.98 21.25 -16.59
CA LEU A 561 -6.36 21.68 -17.92
C LEU A 561 -7.89 21.76 -18.01
N SER A 562 -8.38 22.72 -18.75
CA SER A 562 -9.80 22.75 -19.11
C SER A 562 -10.12 21.56 -20.01
N VAL A 563 -11.39 21.20 -20.06
CA VAL A 563 -11.85 20.08 -20.92
C VAL A 563 -11.48 20.36 -22.38
N GLU A 564 -11.67 21.59 -22.83
CA GLU A 564 -11.40 22.02 -24.22
C GLU A 564 -9.91 21.92 -24.58
N GLU A 565 -9.01 22.36 -23.66
CA GLU A 565 -7.56 22.29 -23.88
C GLU A 565 -7.09 20.82 -23.95
N LEU A 566 -7.59 19.97 -23.04
CA LEU A 566 -7.20 18.56 -23.03
C LEU A 566 -7.80 17.79 -24.22
N GLU A 567 -9.03 18.13 -24.65
CA GLU A 567 -9.66 17.56 -25.84
C GLU A 567 -8.89 17.91 -27.12
N GLU A 568 -8.40 19.15 -27.24
CA GLU A 568 -7.58 19.55 -28.37
C GLU A 568 -6.28 18.74 -28.45
N ILE A 569 -5.61 18.50 -27.31
CA ILE A 569 -4.41 17.66 -27.25
C ILE A 569 -4.76 16.21 -27.60
N ALA A 570 -5.83 15.66 -27.02
CA ALA A 570 -6.25 14.28 -27.24
C ALA A 570 -6.58 14.00 -28.72
N ARG A 571 -7.27 14.92 -29.41
CA ARG A 571 -7.60 14.82 -30.84
C ARG A 571 -6.38 14.92 -31.78
N GLN A 572 -5.21 15.33 -31.27
CA GLN A 572 -3.95 15.30 -32.02
C GLN A 572 -3.22 13.96 -31.84
N VAL A 573 -3.59 13.16 -30.85
CA VAL A 573 -2.96 11.89 -30.49
C VAL A 573 -3.83 10.71 -30.92
N PHE A 574 -5.12 10.77 -30.61
CA PHE A 574 -6.10 9.71 -30.92
C PHE A 574 -6.89 10.05 -32.20
N ASP A 575 -7.41 9.04 -32.87
CA ASP A 575 -8.42 9.23 -33.91
C ASP A 575 -9.65 9.94 -33.33
N ALA A 576 -10.24 10.86 -34.11
CA ALA A 576 -11.31 11.75 -33.65
C ALA A 576 -12.55 10.99 -33.10
N GLU A 577 -12.83 9.80 -33.61
CA GLU A 577 -13.93 8.92 -33.16
C GLU A 577 -13.66 8.22 -31.82
N LYS A 578 -12.40 8.16 -31.42
CA LYS A 578 -11.98 7.59 -30.13
C LYS A 578 -11.99 8.61 -28.98
N VAL A 579 -12.21 9.90 -29.26
CA VAL A 579 -12.16 10.98 -28.25
C VAL A 579 -13.53 11.51 -27.96
N ASP A 580 -13.95 11.37 -26.72
CA ASP A 580 -15.10 12.07 -26.14
C ASP A 580 -14.65 12.99 -25.00
N SER A 581 -15.53 13.87 -24.56
CA SER A 581 -15.32 14.77 -23.44
C SER A 581 -16.52 14.83 -22.51
N ALA A 582 -16.30 15.13 -21.24
CA ALA A 582 -17.34 15.34 -20.26
C ALA A 582 -16.99 16.49 -19.31
N PRO A 583 -17.99 17.26 -18.83
CA PRO A 583 -17.73 18.48 -18.06
C PRO A 583 -17.19 18.21 -16.64
N THR A 584 -17.47 17.05 -16.06
CA THR A 584 -17.02 16.65 -14.72
C THR A 584 -16.46 15.24 -14.71
N LEU A 585 -15.62 14.95 -13.74
CA LEU A 585 -15.07 13.60 -13.55
C LEU A 585 -16.17 12.55 -13.32
N ALA A 586 -17.24 12.92 -12.60
CA ALA A 586 -18.38 12.03 -12.36
C ALA A 586 -19.12 11.69 -13.67
N ASP A 587 -19.35 12.68 -14.54
CA ASP A 587 -19.99 12.48 -15.85
C ASP A 587 -19.09 11.63 -16.78
N ALA A 588 -17.77 11.88 -16.76
CA ALA A 588 -16.79 11.12 -17.53
C ALA A 588 -16.75 9.64 -17.12
N ILE A 589 -16.75 9.36 -15.82
CA ILE A 589 -16.80 7.99 -15.29
C ILE A 589 -18.13 7.31 -15.65
N ALA A 590 -19.25 8.03 -15.55
CA ALA A 590 -20.56 7.50 -15.94
C ALA A 590 -20.60 7.16 -17.43
N LEU A 591 -20.11 8.06 -18.31
CA LEU A 591 -20.03 7.83 -19.75
C LEU A 591 -19.10 6.65 -20.08
N ALA A 592 -17.92 6.58 -19.46
CA ALA A 592 -16.98 5.48 -19.64
C ALA A 592 -17.59 4.13 -19.21
N THR A 593 -18.34 4.14 -18.12
CA THR A 593 -19.05 2.95 -17.62
C THR A 593 -20.05 2.45 -18.65
N VAL A 594 -20.90 3.35 -19.22
CA VAL A 594 -21.87 3.00 -20.27
C VAL A 594 -21.16 2.47 -21.51
N GLU A 595 -20.05 3.10 -21.91
CA GLU A 595 -19.24 2.64 -23.05
C GLU A 595 -18.62 1.26 -22.82
N ALA A 596 -18.20 0.97 -21.60
CA ALA A 596 -17.66 -0.33 -21.21
C ALA A 596 -18.75 -1.41 -21.09
N GLU A 597 -19.98 -1.03 -20.68
CA GLU A 597 -21.13 -1.92 -20.56
C GLU A 597 -21.83 -2.19 -21.91
N ASN A 598 -21.51 -1.44 -22.98
CA ASN A 598 -22.07 -1.68 -24.30
C ASN A 598 -21.74 -3.10 -24.77
N ILE A 599 -22.82 -3.88 -24.89
CA ILE A 599 -22.78 -5.29 -25.33
C ILE A 599 -22.48 -5.29 -26.83
N ASP A 600 -21.55 -6.15 -27.26
CA ASP A 600 -21.32 -6.39 -28.67
C ASP A 600 -22.57 -7.00 -29.36
N GLU A 601 -22.58 -7.05 -30.70
CA GLU A 601 -23.69 -7.59 -31.50
C GLU A 601 -24.04 -9.06 -31.14
N ASN A 602 -23.20 -9.76 -30.36
CA ASN A 602 -23.37 -11.14 -29.94
C ASN A 602 -23.94 -11.30 -28.53
N GLY A 603 -24.18 -10.19 -27.80
CA GLY A 603 -24.81 -10.21 -26.48
C GLY A 603 -23.90 -10.65 -25.34
N VAL A 604 -22.57 -10.69 -25.56
CA VAL A 604 -21.59 -11.07 -24.55
C VAL A 604 -21.05 -9.81 -23.85
N MET A 605 -21.30 -9.68 -22.56
CA MET A 605 -20.59 -8.74 -21.68
C MET A 605 -19.19 -9.31 -21.47
N SER A 606 -18.25 -8.96 -22.31
CA SER A 606 -16.93 -9.58 -22.24
C SER A 606 -15.83 -8.57 -21.93
N GLY A 607 -15.26 -8.66 -20.71
CA GLY A 607 -13.91 -8.18 -20.43
C GLY A 607 -13.64 -6.71 -20.70
N ALA A 608 -14.66 -5.83 -20.56
CA ALA A 608 -14.45 -4.40 -20.71
C ALA A 608 -14.01 -3.77 -19.39
N GLY A 609 -13.12 -2.78 -19.47
CA GLY A 609 -12.61 -2.04 -18.33
C GLY A 609 -12.61 -0.53 -18.52
N VAL A 610 -12.51 0.17 -17.40
CA VAL A 610 -12.30 1.62 -17.33
C VAL A 610 -11.05 1.90 -16.51
N ILE A 611 -10.17 2.76 -17.00
CA ILE A 611 -9.06 3.31 -16.23
C ILE A 611 -9.25 4.81 -16.03
N VAL A 612 -9.23 5.27 -14.79
CA VAL A 612 -9.28 6.70 -14.42
C VAL A 612 -7.89 7.13 -14.00
N THR A 613 -7.32 8.12 -14.71
CA THR A 613 -5.92 8.49 -14.51
C THR A 613 -5.60 9.94 -14.94
N GLY A 614 -4.35 10.33 -14.88
CA GLY A 614 -3.81 11.61 -15.35
C GLY A 614 -3.29 12.52 -14.22
N SER A 615 -3.70 12.31 -12.98
CA SER A 615 -3.11 13.00 -11.81
C SER A 615 -3.47 12.33 -10.49
N VAL A 616 -2.71 12.66 -9.44
CA VAL A 616 -3.04 12.26 -8.05
C VAL A 616 -4.41 12.81 -7.63
N VAL A 617 -4.72 14.06 -8.02
CA VAL A 617 -6.01 14.70 -7.71
C VAL A 617 -7.16 13.95 -8.37
N THR A 618 -7.02 13.57 -9.64
CA THR A 618 -8.03 12.77 -10.37
C THR A 618 -8.30 11.45 -9.68
N ALA A 619 -7.25 10.73 -9.28
CA ALA A 619 -7.39 9.47 -8.55
C ALA A 619 -8.07 9.66 -7.19
N GLY A 620 -7.71 10.70 -6.43
CA GLY A 620 -8.31 11.03 -5.14
C GLY A 620 -9.78 11.42 -5.23
N GLU A 621 -10.15 12.25 -6.21
CA GLU A 621 -11.54 12.63 -6.48
C GLU A 621 -12.37 11.42 -6.90
N ALA A 622 -11.83 10.57 -7.77
CA ALA A 622 -12.49 9.33 -8.17
C ALA A 622 -12.68 8.39 -6.96
N ARG A 623 -11.69 8.22 -6.07
CA ARG A 623 -11.85 7.44 -4.83
C ARG A 623 -13.03 7.94 -3.99
N SER A 624 -13.17 9.27 -3.87
CA SER A 624 -14.28 9.90 -3.14
C SER A 624 -15.63 9.60 -3.79
N LEU A 625 -15.70 9.63 -5.14
CA LEU A 625 -16.92 9.25 -5.88
C LEU A 625 -17.30 7.77 -5.66
N PHE A 626 -16.31 6.89 -5.52
CA PHE A 626 -16.50 5.47 -5.19
C PHE A 626 -16.60 5.19 -3.68
N ARG A 627 -16.67 6.23 -2.83
CA ARG A 627 -16.79 6.14 -1.37
C ARG A 627 -15.70 5.29 -0.70
N LYS A 628 -14.49 5.37 -1.24
CA LYS A 628 -13.32 4.76 -0.61
C LYS A 628 -12.85 5.66 0.54
N ASP A 629 -12.46 5.04 1.64
CA ASP A 629 -11.92 5.77 2.78
C ASP A 629 -10.52 6.34 2.47
N PRO A 630 -10.15 7.49 3.07
CA PRO A 630 -8.78 7.98 3.06
C PRO A 630 -7.81 6.95 3.64
N ALA A 631 -6.61 6.76 3.02
CA ALA A 631 -5.71 5.68 3.40
C ALA A 631 -4.21 6.05 3.30
#